data_b4db44da06ac2e76e82aec7a1bbd164a
#
_entry.id   b4db44da06ac2e76e82aec7a1bbd164a
#
_cell.length_a   1.000
_cell.length_b   1.000
_cell.length_c   1.000
_cell.angle_alpha   90.00
_cell.angle_beta   90.00
_cell.angle_gamma   90.00
#
_symmetry.space_group_name_H-M   'P 1'
#
loop_
_entity.id
_entity.type
_entity.pdbx_description
1 polymer ?
#
loop_
_entity_poly.entity_id
_entity_poly.type
_entity_poly.pdbx_seq_one_letter_code
_entity_poly.pdbx_strand_id
1 'polypeptide(L)'
;MLMEIVKDRKMIPMAIAKGVSSLHDKRAGREEEHMDYDRLQEMEKALYRFFNARTGLRLLAEHHILSCLKRQQDNVEFRKKQSSVAIEDGTNASFIGCIKDDCDPYIEVKRVADQVMAQCRESHGMVPEIQILDCTPERYASSTFTYVPHHLQYTLAELLNNSCRATIRK
;
A
#
# COMPACT_ATOMS: atom_id res chain seq x y z
N MET A 1 12.77 13.91 -10.95
CA MET A 1 13.32 13.49 -9.64
C MET A 1 12.25 12.98 -8.68
N LEU A 2 11.25 13.76 -8.19
CA LEU A 2 10.23 13.25 -7.25
C LEU A 2 9.40 12.11 -7.84
N MET A 3 9.01 12.17 -9.11
CA MET A 3 8.29 11.08 -9.79
C MET A 3 9.10 9.79 -9.91
N GLU A 4 10.41 9.84 -9.98
CA GLU A 4 11.29 8.68 -10.01
C GLU A 4 11.34 7.99 -8.64
N ILE A 5 11.38 8.76 -7.55
CA ILE A 5 11.33 8.22 -6.17
C ILE A 5 10.05 7.41 -5.95
N VAL A 6 8.94 7.86 -6.51
CA VAL A 6 7.64 7.16 -6.39
C VAL A 6 7.58 5.93 -7.30
N LYS A 7 8.20 5.97 -8.48
CA LYS A 7 8.18 4.85 -9.46
C LYS A 7 9.06 3.67 -9.05
N ASP A 8 10.16 3.90 -8.34
CA ASP A 8 11.12 2.84 -7.98
C ASP A 8 10.62 2.00 -6.80
N ARG A 9 9.64 1.13 -7.09
CA ARG A 9 8.94 0.31 -6.08
C ARG A 9 9.65 -0.98 -5.73
N LYS A 10 10.34 -1.61 -6.68
CA LYS A 10 10.76 -3.02 -6.58
C LYS A 10 12.26 -3.21 -6.42
N MET A 11 13.08 -2.33 -6.99
CA MET A 11 14.52 -2.57 -7.10
C MET A 11 15.24 -2.58 -5.75
N ILE A 12 14.97 -1.61 -4.88
CA ILE A 12 15.67 -1.50 -3.59
C ILE A 12 15.31 -2.64 -2.63
N PRO A 13 14.01 -2.96 -2.38
CA PRO A 13 13.67 -4.11 -1.53
C PRO A 13 14.23 -5.42 -2.05
N MET A 14 14.25 -5.64 -3.37
CA MET A 14 14.83 -6.84 -3.97
C MET A 14 16.35 -6.91 -3.79
N ALA A 15 17.05 -5.79 -3.94
CA ALA A 15 18.50 -5.73 -3.71
C ALA A 15 18.85 -6.03 -2.25
N ILE A 16 18.08 -5.49 -1.31
CA ILE A 16 18.25 -5.77 0.13
C ILE A 16 17.96 -7.25 0.42
N ALA A 17 16.85 -7.80 -0.11
CA ALA A 17 16.51 -9.21 0.10
C ALA A 17 17.60 -10.14 -0.44
N LYS A 18 18.15 -9.88 -1.64
CA LYS A 18 19.28 -10.60 -2.20
C LYS A 18 20.53 -10.48 -1.33
N GLY A 19 20.82 -9.29 -0.81
CA GLY A 19 21.95 -9.07 0.10
C GLY A 19 21.84 -9.88 1.38
N VAL A 20 20.66 -9.87 2.02
CA VAL A 20 20.39 -10.64 3.24
C VAL A 20 20.50 -12.16 2.96
N SER A 21 19.89 -12.64 1.86
CA SER A 21 20.00 -14.05 1.46
C SER A 21 21.44 -14.47 1.21
N SER A 22 22.23 -13.66 0.50
CA SER A 22 23.65 -13.94 0.26
C SER A 22 24.49 -13.99 1.54
N LEU A 23 24.15 -13.19 2.53
CA LEU A 23 24.79 -13.25 3.86
C LEU A 23 24.44 -14.54 4.58
N HIS A 24 23.19 -14.98 4.48
CA HIS A 24 22.73 -16.23 5.07
C HIS A 24 23.41 -17.45 4.42
N ASP A 25 23.46 -17.50 3.08
CA ASP A 25 24.06 -18.60 2.32
C ASP A 25 25.57 -18.74 2.59
N LYS A 26 26.29 -17.62 2.70
CA LYS A 26 27.73 -17.62 3.05
C LYS A 26 28.03 -18.14 4.47
N ARG A 27 27.02 -18.06 5.35
CA ARG A 27 27.13 -18.57 6.74
C ARG A 27 26.82 -20.05 6.84
N ALA A 28 25.88 -20.58 6.05
CA ALA A 28 25.56 -22.01 6.03
C ALA A 28 26.74 -22.91 5.68
N GLY A 29 27.81 -22.35 5.09
CA GLY A 29 29.07 -23.06 4.78
C GLY A 29 30.17 -22.93 5.82
N ARG A 30 29.97 -22.26 6.96
CA ARG A 30 30.92 -22.14 8.06
C ARG A 30 30.29 -22.63 9.34
N GLU A 31 30.88 -23.66 9.93
CA GLU A 31 30.48 -24.30 11.19
C GLU A 31 30.73 -23.42 12.43
N GLU A 32 30.44 -22.12 12.41
CA GLU A 32 30.53 -21.27 13.59
C GLU A 32 29.13 -21.07 14.18
N GLU A 33 28.84 -21.89 15.16
CA GLU A 33 27.58 -22.10 15.86
C GLU A 33 27.18 -20.96 16.83
N HIS A 34 27.95 -19.90 16.90
CA HIS A 34 27.58 -18.70 17.67
C HIS A 34 27.20 -17.59 16.69
N MET A 35 25.94 -17.65 16.25
CA MET A 35 25.33 -16.53 15.56
C MET A 35 25.35 -15.33 16.51
N ASP A 36 26.17 -14.33 16.16
CA ASP A 36 26.27 -13.07 16.86
C ASP A 36 24.87 -12.40 16.85
N TYR A 37 24.07 -12.75 17.87
CA TYR A 37 22.70 -12.31 18.04
C TYR A 37 22.60 -10.77 18.00
N ASP A 38 23.64 -10.11 18.49
CA ASP A 38 23.74 -8.65 18.50
C ASP A 38 23.80 -8.09 17.08
N ARG A 39 24.55 -8.72 16.17
CA ARG A 39 24.63 -8.29 14.76
C ARG A 39 23.31 -8.49 14.01
N LEU A 40 22.59 -9.56 14.29
CA LEU A 40 21.25 -9.75 13.70
C LEU A 40 20.30 -8.67 14.17
N GLN A 41 20.33 -8.36 15.46
CA GLN A 41 19.48 -7.32 16.04
C GLN A 41 19.84 -5.92 15.50
N GLU A 42 21.13 -5.64 15.31
CA GLU A 42 21.59 -4.39 14.69
C GLU A 42 21.14 -4.29 13.23
N MET A 43 21.25 -5.38 12.48
CA MET A 43 20.79 -5.42 11.08
C MET A 43 19.27 -5.23 11.01
N GLU A 44 18.49 -5.87 11.86
CA GLU A 44 17.04 -5.70 11.95
C GLU A 44 16.66 -4.24 12.24
N LYS A 45 17.31 -3.63 13.24
CA LYS A 45 17.12 -2.21 13.57
C LYS A 45 17.48 -1.29 12.41
N ALA A 46 18.56 -1.58 11.70
CA ALA A 46 18.99 -0.79 10.55
C ALA A 46 17.97 -0.91 9.39
N LEU A 47 17.50 -2.13 9.09
CA LEU A 47 16.47 -2.38 8.08
C LEU A 47 15.15 -1.71 8.44
N TYR A 48 14.73 -1.80 9.69
CA TYR A 48 13.52 -1.12 10.17
C TYR A 48 13.60 0.39 9.96
N ARG A 49 14.71 1.02 10.39
CA ARG A 49 14.94 2.46 10.21
C ARG A 49 14.93 2.87 8.74
N PHE A 50 15.60 2.07 7.91
CA PHE A 50 15.67 2.31 6.48
C PHE A 50 14.29 2.24 5.83
N PHE A 51 13.53 1.18 6.06
CA PHE A 51 12.20 1.02 5.47
C PHE A 51 11.21 2.04 6.00
N ASN A 52 11.28 2.39 7.28
CA ASN A 52 10.43 3.42 7.86
C ASN A 52 10.70 4.80 7.24
N ALA A 53 11.97 5.19 7.15
CA ALA A 53 12.36 6.45 6.50
C ALA A 53 11.97 6.48 5.01
N ARG A 54 12.18 5.37 4.28
CA ARG A 54 11.79 5.23 2.89
C ARG A 54 10.27 5.36 2.70
N THR A 55 9.49 4.72 3.54
CA THR A 55 8.02 4.79 3.50
C THR A 55 7.54 6.21 3.77
N GLY A 56 8.08 6.88 4.79
CA GLY A 56 7.74 8.26 5.10
C GLY A 56 8.09 9.23 3.98
N LEU A 57 9.31 9.14 3.43
CA LEU A 57 9.74 9.98 2.31
C LEU A 57 8.85 9.80 1.09
N ARG A 58 8.48 8.56 0.79
CA ARG A 58 7.62 8.22 -0.32
C ARG A 58 6.21 8.79 -0.13
N LEU A 59 5.62 8.63 1.07
CA LEU A 59 4.32 9.19 1.39
C LEU A 59 4.31 10.72 1.20
N LEU A 60 5.34 11.41 1.70
CA LEU A 60 5.47 12.86 1.54
C LEU A 60 5.59 13.27 0.07
N ALA A 61 6.40 12.56 -0.72
CA ALA A 61 6.56 12.83 -2.14
C ALA A 61 5.25 12.60 -2.90
N GLU A 62 4.54 11.50 -2.64
CA GLU A 62 3.26 11.17 -3.26
C GLU A 62 2.18 12.19 -2.90
N HIS A 63 2.08 12.55 -1.61
CA HIS A 63 1.17 13.58 -1.14
C HIS A 63 1.43 14.93 -1.81
N HIS A 64 2.69 15.34 -1.93
CA HIS A 64 3.07 16.60 -2.58
C HIS A 64 2.69 16.59 -4.06
N ILE A 65 3.01 15.51 -4.80
CA ILE A 65 2.69 15.39 -6.23
C ILE A 65 1.18 15.48 -6.45
N LEU A 66 0.39 14.73 -5.69
CA LEU A 66 -1.07 14.72 -5.83
C LEU A 66 -1.69 16.06 -5.45
N SER A 67 -1.17 16.71 -4.40
CA SER A 67 -1.62 18.06 -4.01
C SER A 67 -1.32 19.10 -5.09
N CYS A 68 -0.17 19.02 -5.75
CA CYS A 68 0.18 19.92 -6.86
C CYS A 68 -0.69 19.68 -8.09
N LEU A 69 -0.97 18.40 -8.42
CA LEU A 69 -1.83 18.06 -9.56
C LEU A 69 -3.26 18.56 -9.34
N LYS A 70 -3.81 18.36 -8.12
CA LYS A 70 -5.15 18.88 -7.78
C LYS A 70 -5.22 20.38 -7.93
N ARG A 71 -4.24 21.15 -7.40
CA ARG A 71 -4.20 22.61 -7.56
C ARG A 71 -4.15 23.05 -9.03
N GLN A 72 -3.46 22.30 -9.88
CA GLN A 72 -3.43 22.57 -11.32
C GLN A 72 -4.79 22.33 -11.97
N GLN A 73 -5.48 21.25 -11.62
CA GLN A 73 -6.83 20.94 -12.09
C GLN A 73 -7.83 22.00 -11.64
N ASP A 74 -7.83 22.35 -10.34
CA ASP A 74 -8.70 23.40 -9.79
C ASP A 74 -8.51 24.75 -10.50
N ASN A 75 -7.26 25.11 -10.80
CA ASN A 75 -6.96 26.34 -11.56
C ASN A 75 -7.45 26.29 -13.01
N VAL A 76 -7.40 25.12 -13.65
CA VAL A 76 -7.90 24.94 -15.03
C VAL A 76 -9.43 24.98 -15.04
N GLU A 77 -10.08 24.34 -14.06
CA GLU A 77 -11.53 24.38 -13.92
C GLU A 77 -12.06 25.77 -13.59
N PHE A 78 -11.36 26.50 -12.70
CA PHE A 78 -11.68 27.89 -12.41
C PHE A 78 -11.63 28.78 -13.66
N ARG A 79 -10.62 28.58 -14.51
CA ARG A 79 -10.51 29.28 -15.80
C ARG A 79 -11.61 28.87 -16.79
N LYS A 80 -12.02 27.60 -16.79
CA LYS A 80 -13.13 27.10 -17.63
C LYS A 80 -14.49 27.58 -17.15
N LYS A 81 -14.73 27.66 -15.83
CA LYS A 81 -15.98 28.17 -15.25
C LYS A 81 -16.20 29.66 -15.53
N GLN A 82 -15.15 30.40 -15.85
CA GLN A 82 -15.29 31.78 -16.36
C GLN A 82 -15.77 31.85 -17.83
N SER A 83 -15.75 30.73 -18.57
CA SER A 83 -16.12 30.72 -19.99
C SER A 83 -17.28 29.82 -20.40
N SER A 84 -17.92 29.05 -19.47
CA SER A 84 -19.12 28.27 -19.81
C SER A 84 -19.87 27.71 -18.60
N VAL A 85 -21.20 27.59 -18.75
CA VAL A 85 -22.21 27.11 -17.82
C VAL A 85 -21.89 25.69 -17.32
N ALA A 86 -22.09 25.48 -16.01
CA ALA A 86 -21.79 24.29 -15.24
C ALA A 86 -22.48 23.01 -15.75
N ILE A 87 -21.73 21.93 -15.81
CA ILE A 87 -22.24 20.55 -15.65
C ILE A 87 -21.62 20.04 -14.35
N GLU A 88 -22.47 19.81 -13.34
CA GLU A 88 -22.08 19.19 -12.07
C GLU A 88 -21.81 17.72 -12.32
N ASP A 89 -20.54 17.31 -12.35
CA ASP A 89 -20.15 15.92 -12.26
C ASP A 89 -19.80 15.59 -10.80
N GLY A 90 -20.63 14.72 -10.19
CA GLY A 90 -20.72 14.48 -8.75
C GLY A 90 -19.58 13.66 -8.14
N THR A 91 -18.32 13.85 -8.52
CA THR A 91 -17.16 13.19 -7.93
C THR A 91 -16.34 14.15 -7.05
N ASN A 92 -17.00 14.74 -6.05
CA ASN A 92 -16.31 15.39 -4.94
C ASN A 92 -15.79 14.34 -3.95
N ALA A 93 -14.86 13.50 -4.37
CA ALA A 93 -14.08 12.73 -3.43
C ALA A 93 -13.22 13.72 -2.62
N SER A 94 -13.45 13.76 -1.30
CA SER A 94 -12.78 14.64 -0.34
C SER A 94 -11.31 14.24 -0.17
N PHE A 95 -10.49 14.41 -1.22
CA PHE A 95 -9.06 14.12 -1.18
C PHE A 95 -8.24 15.37 -0.93
N ILE A 96 -7.33 15.30 0.05
CA ILE A 96 -6.25 16.27 0.26
C ILE A 96 -4.92 15.55 -0.05
N GLY A 97 -4.42 15.71 -1.27
CA GLY A 97 -3.29 14.92 -1.77
C GLY A 97 -3.63 13.43 -1.83
N CYS A 98 -2.94 12.60 -1.06
CA CYS A 98 -3.21 11.15 -0.95
C CYS A 98 -4.15 10.78 0.20
N ILE A 99 -4.57 11.76 1.00
CA ILE A 99 -5.43 11.54 2.18
C ILE A 99 -6.89 11.70 1.75
N LYS A 100 -7.74 10.79 2.19
CA LYS A 100 -9.19 10.80 1.99
C LYS A 100 -9.88 10.94 3.34
N ASP A 101 -10.78 11.93 3.49
CA ASP A 101 -11.46 12.20 4.78
C ASP A 101 -12.55 11.18 5.09
N ASP A 102 -13.18 10.63 4.07
CA ASP A 102 -14.27 9.67 4.13
C ASP A 102 -13.84 8.27 3.66
N CYS A 103 -12.67 7.80 4.07
CA CYS A 103 -12.19 6.47 3.74
C CYS A 103 -13.05 5.43 4.45
N ASP A 104 -13.79 4.64 3.69
CA ASP A 104 -14.60 3.53 4.20
C ASP A 104 -13.80 2.23 4.10
N PRO A 105 -13.40 1.61 5.23
CA PRO A 105 -12.62 0.39 5.22
C PRO A 105 -13.36 -0.79 4.60
N TYR A 106 -14.69 -0.87 4.73
CA TYR A 106 -15.48 -1.94 4.15
C TYR A 106 -15.43 -1.92 2.61
N ILE A 107 -15.58 -0.72 2.02
CA ILE A 107 -15.48 -0.53 0.57
C ILE A 107 -14.07 -0.89 0.08
N GLU A 108 -13.03 -0.46 0.81
CA GLU A 108 -11.64 -0.74 0.43
C GLU A 108 -11.30 -2.23 0.54
N VAL A 109 -11.76 -2.92 1.61
CA VAL A 109 -11.59 -4.38 1.77
C VAL A 109 -12.26 -5.14 0.63
N LYS A 110 -13.51 -4.78 0.28
CA LYS A 110 -14.26 -5.42 -0.80
C LYS A 110 -13.54 -5.29 -2.14
N ARG A 111 -13.09 -4.08 -2.46
CA ARG A 111 -12.33 -3.80 -3.69
C ARG A 111 -11.06 -4.65 -3.78
N VAL A 112 -10.30 -4.73 -2.67
CA VAL A 112 -9.05 -5.50 -2.63
C VAL A 112 -9.32 -7.00 -2.69
N ALA A 113 -10.36 -7.49 -2.02
CA ALA A 113 -10.74 -8.91 -2.09
C ALA A 113 -11.06 -9.34 -3.52
N ASP A 114 -11.83 -8.53 -4.26
CA ASP A 114 -12.14 -8.79 -5.68
C ASP A 114 -10.87 -8.85 -6.54
N GLN A 115 -9.94 -7.93 -6.32
CA GLN A 115 -8.65 -7.91 -7.04
C GLN A 115 -7.79 -9.13 -6.73
N VAL A 116 -7.69 -9.51 -5.45
CA VAL A 116 -6.90 -10.68 -5.01
C VAL A 116 -7.52 -11.98 -5.54
N MET A 117 -8.84 -12.11 -5.50
CA MET A 117 -9.54 -13.27 -6.08
C MET A 117 -9.28 -13.41 -7.59
N ALA A 118 -9.32 -12.30 -8.33
CA ALA A 118 -9.01 -12.30 -9.76
C ALA A 118 -7.56 -12.73 -10.01
N GLN A 119 -6.60 -12.20 -9.26
CA GLN A 119 -5.19 -12.54 -9.35
C GLN A 119 -4.90 -14.01 -8.98
N CYS A 120 -5.56 -14.54 -7.94
CA CYS A 120 -5.45 -15.95 -7.55
C CYS A 120 -5.98 -16.87 -8.64
N ARG A 121 -7.11 -16.53 -9.26
CA ARG A 121 -7.70 -17.29 -10.37
C ARG A 121 -6.74 -17.36 -11.56
N GLU A 122 -6.14 -16.25 -11.92
CA GLU A 122 -5.18 -16.17 -13.03
C GLU A 122 -3.90 -16.95 -12.74
N SER A 123 -3.38 -16.87 -11.51
CA SER A 123 -2.07 -17.44 -11.15
C SER A 123 -2.12 -18.91 -10.76
N HIS A 124 -3.25 -19.38 -10.20
CA HIS A 124 -3.36 -20.72 -9.58
C HIS A 124 -4.53 -21.55 -10.12
N GLY A 125 -5.38 -20.98 -10.97
CA GLY A 125 -6.56 -21.67 -11.52
C GLY A 125 -7.69 -21.91 -10.50
N MET A 126 -7.47 -21.64 -9.21
CA MET A 126 -8.45 -21.77 -8.14
C MET A 126 -8.43 -20.55 -7.22
N VAL A 127 -9.58 -20.31 -6.58
CA VAL A 127 -9.79 -19.14 -5.72
C VAL A 127 -10.42 -19.60 -4.43
N PRO A 128 -9.81 -19.33 -3.26
CA PRO A 128 -10.47 -19.52 -1.98
C PRO A 128 -11.65 -18.54 -1.85
N GLU A 129 -12.71 -18.96 -1.21
CA GLU A 129 -13.82 -18.08 -0.87
C GLU A 129 -13.37 -17.08 0.20
N ILE A 130 -13.61 -15.79 -0.06
CA ILE A 130 -13.33 -14.70 0.88
C ILE A 130 -14.68 -14.16 1.37
N GLN A 131 -14.97 -14.35 2.65
CA GLN A 131 -16.13 -13.77 3.30
C GLN A 131 -15.73 -12.50 4.05
N ILE A 132 -16.45 -11.41 3.81
CA ILE A 132 -16.26 -10.13 4.49
C ILE A 132 -17.45 -9.92 5.41
N LEU A 133 -17.18 -9.87 6.71
CA LEU A 133 -18.19 -9.62 7.73
C LEU A 133 -18.01 -8.22 8.29
N ASP A 134 -19.07 -7.41 8.19
CA ASP A 134 -19.13 -6.12 8.86
C ASP A 134 -19.64 -6.34 10.29
N CYS A 135 -18.75 -6.15 11.25
CA CYS A 135 -19.05 -6.25 12.67
C CYS A 135 -19.18 -4.88 13.33
N THR A 136 -19.36 -3.82 12.54
CA THR A 136 -19.52 -2.45 13.05
C THR A 136 -20.82 -2.35 13.85
N PRO A 137 -20.79 -1.93 15.12
CA PRO A 137 -22.02 -1.77 15.88
C PRO A 137 -22.93 -0.71 15.24
N GLU A 138 -24.25 -0.96 15.22
CA GLU A 138 -25.27 -0.07 14.63
C GLU A 138 -25.20 1.39 15.14
N ARG A 139 -24.70 1.60 16.34
CA ARG A 139 -24.48 2.94 16.94
C ARG A 139 -23.43 3.79 16.20
N TYR A 140 -22.58 3.17 15.38
CA TYR A 140 -21.60 3.85 14.56
C TYR A 140 -22.09 3.86 13.11
N ALA A 141 -23.04 4.75 12.80
CA ALA A 141 -23.68 4.86 11.50
C ALA A 141 -22.74 5.20 10.34
N SER A 142 -21.50 5.59 10.63
CA SER A 142 -20.44 5.84 9.65
C SER A 142 -19.13 5.26 10.16
N SER A 143 -18.63 4.25 9.47
CA SER A 143 -17.32 3.64 9.74
C SER A 143 -16.18 4.32 8.97
N THR A 144 -16.43 5.51 8.42
CA THR A 144 -15.44 6.27 7.65
C THR A 144 -14.46 7.00 8.57
N PHE A 145 -13.22 7.12 8.14
CA PHE A 145 -12.17 7.85 8.84
C PHE A 145 -11.18 8.48 7.85
N THR A 146 -10.46 9.49 8.31
CA THR A 146 -9.44 10.15 7.51
C THR A 146 -8.20 9.25 7.41
N TYR A 147 -7.89 8.78 6.21
CA TYR A 147 -6.76 7.89 5.97
C TYR A 147 -6.21 7.99 4.54
N VAL A 148 -5.11 7.28 4.28
CA VAL A 148 -4.53 7.08 2.95
C VAL A 148 -5.03 5.75 2.37
N PRO A 149 -6.05 5.73 1.48
CA PRO A 149 -6.67 4.50 1.01
C PRO A 149 -5.67 3.51 0.39
N HIS A 150 -4.68 4.03 -0.34
CA HIS A 150 -3.66 3.22 -0.97
C HIS A 150 -2.83 2.39 0.02
N HIS A 151 -2.54 2.91 1.20
CA HIS A 151 -1.83 2.16 2.25
C HIS A 151 -2.70 1.04 2.81
N LEU A 152 -3.98 1.32 3.04
CA LEU A 152 -4.94 0.30 3.47
C LEU A 152 -5.06 -0.81 2.42
N GLN A 153 -5.28 -0.44 1.16
CA GLN A 153 -5.36 -1.38 0.03
C GLN A 153 -4.12 -2.25 -0.08
N TYR A 154 -2.91 -1.65 0.02
CA TYR A 154 -1.66 -2.39 -0.05
C TYR A 154 -1.54 -3.42 1.08
N THR A 155 -1.79 -3.01 2.31
CA THR A 155 -1.73 -3.90 3.49
C THR A 155 -2.72 -5.06 3.37
N LEU A 156 -3.95 -4.76 2.99
CA LEU A 156 -4.99 -5.77 2.78
C LEU A 156 -4.64 -6.73 1.65
N ALA A 157 -4.12 -6.22 0.53
CA ALA A 157 -3.71 -7.06 -0.60
C ALA A 157 -2.61 -8.06 -0.20
N GLU A 158 -1.59 -7.60 0.55
CA GLU A 158 -0.52 -8.49 1.02
C GLU A 158 -1.04 -9.56 1.99
N LEU A 159 -1.89 -9.17 2.95
CA LEU A 159 -2.48 -10.12 3.90
C LEU A 159 -3.37 -11.16 3.20
N LEU A 160 -4.24 -10.72 2.31
CA LEU A 160 -5.15 -11.62 1.57
C LEU A 160 -4.37 -12.53 0.61
N ASN A 161 -3.38 -12.01 -0.11
CA ASN A 161 -2.53 -12.82 -0.98
C ASN A 161 -1.78 -13.91 -0.20
N ASN A 162 -1.23 -13.58 0.96
CA ASN A 162 -0.56 -14.55 1.82
C ASN A 162 -1.53 -15.63 2.32
N SER A 163 -2.72 -15.24 2.75
CA SER A 163 -3.79 -16.16 3.19
C SER A 163 -4.26 -17.08 2.07
N CYS A 164 -4.53 -16.52 0.87
CA CYS A 164 -4.93 -17.29 -0.30
C CYS A 164 -3.86 -18.32 -0.69
N ARG A 165 -2.59 -17.92 -0.75
CA ARG A 165 -1.48 -18.84 -1.05
C ARG A 165 -1.36 -19.96 -0.03
N ALA A 166 -1.53 -19.65 1.26
CA ALA A 166 -1.50 -20.67 2.31
C ALA A 166 -2.67 -21.66 2.20
N THR A 167 -3.87 -21.18 1.82
CA THR A 167 -5.07 -22.02 1.65
C THR A 167 -4.95 -22.92 0.41
N ILE A 168 -4.40 -22.41 -0.70
CA ILE A 168 -4.24 -23.17 -1.95
C ILE A 168 -3.17 -24.27 -1.82
N ARG A 169 -2.16 -24.09 -0.96
CA ARG A 169 -1.07 -25.06 -0.76
C ARG A 169 -1.41 -26.22 0.18
N LYS A 170 -2.56 -26.17 0.85
CA LYS A 170 -3.08 -27.28 1.66
C LYS A 170 -3.78 -28.32 0.80
#